data_d63f92254e58f9f2b3a021c3c3b7ce66
#
_entry.id   d63f92254e58f9f2b3a021c3c3b7ce66
#
_cell.length_a   1.000
_cell.length_b   1.000
_cell.length_c   1.000
_cell.angle_alpha   90.00
_cell.angle_beta   90.00
_cell.angle_gamma   90.00
#
_symmetry.space_group_name_H-M   'P 1'
#
loop_
_entity.id
_entity.type
_entity.pdbx_description
1 polymer ?
#
loop_
_entity_poly.entity_id
_entity_poly.type
_entity_poly.pdbx_seq_one_letter_code
_entity_poly.pdbx_strand_id
1 'polypeptide(L)'
;MLDVRNLHAYYGKSHILQGVDLVVREREIVSVLGRNGVGRSTTLKAIMGDVPPQGEIMFKGRPIAGLKSYEIARLGVGYVPENRDIFGALTVEQNLLLGVKAGRNTTRWSITDSYRLFPVLDERRAAAAGVLSGGEQQMLTICRTLMGDPDLIMIDEPTEGLAPQAVERIAELLLTIAQRGISILLVEQKLIIALRISHRLYVMGHGRMVFDGSPSDLRADRSIRQSWLEV
;
A
#
# COMPACT_ATOMS: atom_id res chain seq x y z
N MET A 1 0.79 5.41 -14.55
CA MET A 1 1.74 5.20 -13.44
C MET A 1 2.14 3.73 -13.34
N LEU A 2 1.26 2.83 -12.88
CA LEU A 2 1.43 1.38 -12.83
C LEU A 2 0.41 0.72 -13.76
N ASP A 3 0.85 -0.25 -14.58
CA ASP A 3 -0.02 -1.05 -15.47
C ASP A 3 0.41 -2.52 -15.32
N VAL A 4 -0.49 -3.35 -14.86
CA VAL A 4 -0.30 -4.78 -14.62
C VAL A 4 -1.24 -5.54 -15.53
N ARG A 5 -0.71 -6.49 -16.33
CA ARG A 5 -1.47 -7.26 -17.29
C ARG A 5 -1.19 -8.73 -17.19
N ASN A 6 -2.27 -9.50 -17.13
CA ASN A 6 -2.26 -10.95 -17.10
C ASN A 6 -1.26 -11.49 -16.07
N LEU A 7 -1.28 -10.92 -14.85
CA LEU A 7 -0.34 -11.29 -13.80
C LEU A 7 -0.71 -12.65 -13.19
N HIS A 8 0.24 -13.57 -13.22
CA HIS A 8 0.18 -14.87 -12.55
C HIS A 8 1.29 -14.95 -11.50
N ALA A 9 1.01 -15.60 -10.37
CA ALA A 9 1.99 -15.87 -9.33
C ALA A 9 1.69 -17.19 -8.63
N TYR A 10 2.75 -17.85 -8.17
CA TYR A 10 2.68 -19.19 -7.59
C TYR A 10 3.47 -19.26 -6.29
N TYR A 11 2.97 -20.02 -5.32
CA TYR A 11 3.73 -20.55 -4.18
C TYR A 11 3.88 -22.06 -4.36
N GLY A 12 5.07 -22.50 -4.79
CA GLY A 12 5.28 -23.88 -5.20
C GLY A 12 4.34 -24.29 -6.33
N LYS A 13 3.44 -25.23 -6.06
CA LYS A 13 2.42 -25.68 -7.03
C LYS A 13 1.10 -24.90 -6.96
N SER A 14 0.93 -24.08 -5.95
CA SER A 14 -0.32 -23.33 -5.72
C SER A 14 -0.37 -22.09 -6.60
N HIS A 15 -1.31 -22.05 -7.55
CA HIS A 15 -1.55 -20.92 -8.45
C HIS A 15 -2.44 -19.88 -7.74
N ILE A 16 -1.84 -18.82 -7.25
CA ILE A 16 -2.51 -17.81 -6.41
C ILE A 16 -3.10 -16.68 -7.26
N LEU A 17 -2.32 -16.11 -8.17
CA LEU A 17 -2.80 -15.08 -9.09
C LEU A 17 -3.03 -15.70 -10.47
N GLN A 18 -4.21 -15.47 -11.02
CA GLN A 18 -4.72 -16.18 -12.21
C GLN A 18 -5.13 -15.21 -13.31
N GLY A 19 -4.18 -14.38 -13.78
CA GLY A 19 -4.44 -13.36 -14.80
C GLY A 19 -5.04 -12.10 -14.18
N VAL A 20 -4.30 -11.45 -13.27
CA VAL A 20 -4.72 -10.21 -12.65
C VAL A 20 -4.34 -9.04 -13.55
N ASP A 21 -5.33 -8.20 -13.84
CA ASP A 21 -5.18 -6.93 -14.55
C ASP A 21 -5.54 -5.78 -13.60
N LEU A 22 -4.66 -4.78 -13.48
CA LEU A 22 -4.95 -3.56 -12.73
C LEU A 22 -4.13 -2.38 -13.24
N VAL A 23 -4.69 -1.19 -13.10
CA VAL A 23 -4.03 0.07 -13.46
C VAL A 23 -4.13 1.04 -12.30
N VAL A 24 -3.01 1.73 -11.99
CA VAL A 24 -3.00 2.90 -11.11
C VAL A 24 -2.52 4.10 -11.94
N ARG A 25 -3.32 5.15 -12.02
CA ARG A 25 -2.96 6.40 -12.70
C ARG A 25 -2.15 7.30 -11.75
N GLU A 26 -1.62 8.39 -12.30
CA GLU A 26 -0.94 9.39 -11.49
C GLU A 26 -1.92 10.07 -10.53
N ARG A 27 -1.49 10.24 -9.28
CA ARG A 27 -2.27 10.86 -8.19
C ARG A 27 -3.58 10.14 -7.87
N GLU A 28 -3.72 8.90 -8.28
CA GLU A 28 -4.90 8.09 -8.04
C GLU A 28 -4.73 7.26 -6.76
N ILE A 29 -5.78 7.16 -5.97
CA ILE A 29 -5.93 6.15 -4.91
C ILE A 29 -6.76 5.02 -5.49
N VAL A 30 -6.14 3.86 -5.63
CA VAL A 30 -6.78 2.62 -6.07
C VAL A 30 -6.79 1.65 -4.92
N SER A 31 -7.95 1.08 -4.59
CA SER A 31 -8.01 0.00 -3.60
C SER A 31 -8.38 -1.34 -4.23
N VAL A 32 -7.72 -2.40 -3.76
CA VAL A 32 -8.05 -3.79 -4.06
C VAL A 32 -8.71 -4.40 -2.83
N LEU A 33 -9.98 -4.72 -2.97
CA LEU A 33 -10.81 -5.35 -1.95
C LEU A 33 -10.95 -6.85 -2.21
N GLY A 34 -11.33 -7.60 -1.18
CA GLY A 34 -11.60 -9.04 -1.26
C GLY A 34 -11.46 -9.71 0.09
N ARG A 35 -11.82 -10.98 0.18
CA ARG A 35 -11.69 -11.79 1.39
C ARG A 35 -10.22 -12.20 1.62
N ASN A 36 -9.91 -12.66 2.83
CA ASN A 36 -8.56 -13.17 3.14
C ASN A 36 -8.23 -14.38 2.25
N GLY A 37 -6.96 -14.45 1.81
CA GLY A 37 -6.46 -15.56 1.01
C GLY A 37 -6.79 -15.51 -0.49
N VAL A 38 -7.48 -14.47 -1.00
CA VAL A 38 -7.81 -14.39 -2.44
C VAL A 38 -6.65 -13.93 -3.33
N GLY A 39 -5.51 -13.50 -2.76
CA GLY A 39 -4.32 -13.11 -3.51
C GLY A 39 -3.94 -11.64 -3.46
N ARG A 40 -4.63 -10.81 -2.68
CA ARG A 40 -4.40 -9.34 -2.59
C ARG A 40 -2.95 -8.99 -2.25
N SER A 41 -2.44 -9.45 -1.11
CA SER A 41 -1.05 -9.22 -0.67
C SER A 41 -0.03 -9.85 -1.63
N THR A 42 -0.38 -11.01 -2.25
CA THR A 42 0.45 -11.65 -3.27
C THR A 42 0.59 -10.76 -4.50
N THR A 43 -0.44 -9.99 -4.86
CA THR A 43 -0.37 -9.01 -5.96
C THR A 43 0.68 -7.94 -5.68
N LEU A 44 0.69 -7.36 -4.47
CA LEU A 44 1.71 -6.37 -4.09
C LEU A 44 3.11 -6.97 -4.06
N LYS A 45 3.27 -8.18 -3.49
CA LYS A 45 4.55 -8.91 -3.45
C LYS A 45 5.06 -9.26 -4.85
N ALA A 46 4.18 -9.63 -5.76
CA ALA A 46 4.55 -9.91 -7.16
C ALA A 46 5.00 -8.63 -7.89
N ILE A 47 4.34 -7.49 -7.66
CA ILE A 47 4.75 -6.20 -8.20
C ILE A 47 6.11 -5.78 -7.63
N MET A 48 6.38 -6.03 -6.33
CA MET A 48 7.68 -5.75 -5.69
C MET A 48 8.79 -6.74 -6.05
N GLY A 49 8.49 -7.82 -6.76
CA GLY A 49 9.49 -8.84 -7.11
C GLY A 49 9.85 -9.80 -5.97
N ASP A 50 9.12 -9.77 -4.85
CA ASP A 50 9.29 -10.70 -3.73
C ASP A 50 8.70 -12.07 -4.02
N VAL A 51 7.70 -12.13 -4.93
CA VAL A 51 7.15 -13.34 -5.51
C VAL A 51 7.36 -13.26 -7.02
N PRO A 52 7.99 -14.29 -7.65
CA PRO A 52 8.26 -14.27 -9.08
C PRO A 52 6.98 -14.10 -9.89
N PRO A 53 6.82 -13.01 -10.67
CA PRO A 53 5.64 -12.76 -11.48
C PRO A 53 5.77 -13.43 -12.84
N GLN A 54 4.63 -13.84 -13.42
CA GLN A 54 4.48 -14.11 -14.86
C GLN A 54 3.43 -13.12 -15.38
N GLY A 55 3.66 -12.55 -16.56
CA GLY A 55 2.85 -11.48 -17.12
C GLY A 55 3.63 -10.17 -17.24
N GLU A 56 2.93 -9.09 -17.50
CA GLU A 56 3.54 -7.77 -17.70
C GLU A 56 3.28 -6.86 -16.50
N ILE A 57 4.34 -6.21 -16.03
CA ILE A 57 4.25 -5.16 -15.01
C ILE A 57 5.05 -3.97 -15.51
N MET A 58 4.36 -2.87 -15.79
CA MET A 58 4.96 -1.63 -16.28
C MET A 58 4.82 -0.53 -15.22
N PHE A 59 5.91 0.10 -14.86
CA PHE A 59 5.93 1.27 -13.99
C PHE A 59 6.52 2.47 -14.72
N LYS A 60 5.75 3.55 -14.89
CA LYS A 60 6.13 4.74 -15.67
C LYS A 60 6.65 4.38 -17.07
N GLY A 61 5.98 3.44 -17.75
CA GLY A 61 6.37 2.99 -19.08
C GLY A 61 7.61 2.09 -19.15
N ARG A 62 8.16 1.65 -18.00
CA ARG A 62 9.30 0.73 -17.92
C ARG A 62 8.85 -0.64 -17.40
N PRO A 63 9.28 -1.74 -18.02
CA PRO A 63 9.03 -3.07 -17.49
C PRO A 63 9.81 -3.26 -16.18
N ILE A 64 9.12 -3.77 -15.16
CA ILE A 64 9.70 -4.05 -13.83
C ILE A 64 9.55 -5.51 -13.42
N ALA A 65 8.83 -6.33 -14.18
CA ALA A 65 8.71 -7.76 -13.92
C ALA A 65 10.09 -8.43 -13.91
N GLY A 66 10.40 -9.17 -12.83
CA GLY A 66 11.68 -9.88 -12.67
C GLY A 66 12.83 -9.01 -12.13
N LEU A 67 12.62 -7.71 -11.90
CA LEU A 67 13.58 -6.88 -11.16
C LEU A 67 13.56 -7.27 -9.67
N LYS A 68 14.66 -7.02 -8.97
CA LYS A 68 14.74 -7.18 -7.51
C LYS A 68 14.00 -6.04 -6.80
N SER A 69 13.47 -6.29 -5.61
CA SER A 69 12.68 -5.31 -4.84
C SER A 69 13.41 -3.99 -4.60
N TYR A 70 14.71 -4.01 -4.34
CA TYR A 70 15.50 -2.78 -4.19
C TYR A 70 15.63 -1.96 -5.48
N GLU A 71 15.64 -2.62 -6.66
CA GLU A 71 15.67 -1.94 -7.96
C GLU A 71 14.34 -1.25 -8.21
N ILE A 72 13.23 -1.96 -7.95
CA ILE A 72 11.87 -1.43 -8.05
C ILE A 72 11.68 -0.24 -7.09
N ALA A 73 12.16 -0.37 -5.85
CA ALA A 73 12.12 0.71 -4.88
C ALA A 73 12.91 1.95 -5.34
N ARG A 74 14.07 1.77 -5.98
CA ARG A 74 14.87 2.88 -6.54
C ARG A 74 14.17 3.59 -7.70
N LEU A 75 13.32 2.91 -8.46
CA LEU A 75 12.51 3.51 -9.51
C LEU A 75 11.40 4.41 -8.96
N GLY A 76 11.06 4.30 -7.68
CA GLY A 76 10.07 5.16 -7.03
C GLY A 76 8.81 4.44 -6.55
N VAL A 77 8.86 3.11 -6.40
CA VAL A 77 7.80 2.33 -5.75
C VAL A 77 8.13 2.18 -4.28
N GLY A 78 7.22 2.60 -3.38
CA GLY A 78 7.29 2.33 -1.95
C GLY A 78 6.37 1.15 -1.61
N TYR A 79 6.75 0.35 -0.61
CA TYR A 79 5.92 -0.76 -0.13
C TYR A 79 5.84 -0.75 1.39
N VAL A 80 4.63 -0.86 1.91
CA VAL A 80 4.30 -0.99 3.32
C VAL A 80 3.61 -2.34 3.50
N PRO A 81 4.30 -3.34 4.08
CA PRO A 81 3.73 -4.66 4.29
C PRO A 81 2.75 -4.68 5.49
N GLU A 82 1.88 -5.68 5.51
CA GLU A 82 0.90 -5.94 6.56
C GLU A 82 1.52 -6.01 7.98
N ASN A 83 2.67 -6.66 8.10
CA ASN A 83 3.35 -6.87 9.39
C ASN A 83 4.05 -5.63 9.97
N ARG A 84 3.85 -4.45 9.38
CA ARG A 84 4.43 -3.15 9.80
C ARG A 84 5.94 -3.05 9.63
N ASP A 85 6.71 -4.12 9.83
CA ASP A 85 8.17 -4.26 9.65
C ASP A 85 9.00 -3.07 10.20
N ILE A 86 8.69 -2.64 11.43
CA ILE A 86 9.48 -1.64 12.13
C ILE A 86 10.81 -2.23 12.62
N PHE A 87 11.83 -1.40 12.71
CA PHE A 87 13.07 -1.74 13.41
C PHE A 87 12.91 -1.42 14.91
N GLY A 88 12.37 -2.37 15.67
CA GLY A 88 11.94 -2.16 17.05
C GLY A 88 13.04 -1.69 18.01
N ALA A 89 14.31 -2.08 17.77
CA ALA A 89 15.45 -1.66 18.57
C ALA A 89 15.96 -0.24 18.23
N LEU A 90 15.60 0.28 17.05
CA LEU A 90 15.95 1.63 16.65
C LEU A 90 14.92 2.63 17.21
N THR A 91 15.33 3.88 17.36
CA THR A 91 14.42 4.96 17.75
C THR A 91 13.42 5.26 16.62
N VAL A 92 12.35 5.97 16.95
CA VAL A 92 11.39 6.48 15.96
C VAL A 92 12.10 7.31 14.90
N GLU A 93 12.95 8.26 15.30
CA GLU A 93 13.72 9.11 14.40
C GLU A 93 14.66 8.28 13.51
N GLN A 94 15.39 7.32 14.08
CA GLN A 94 16.25 6.43 13.31
C GLN A 94 15.46 5.59 12.28
N ASN A 95 14.27 5.10 12.65
CA ASN A 95 13.38 4.43 11.70
C ASN A 95 13.02 5.34 10.51
N LEU A 96 12.64 6.60 10.76
CA LEU A 96 12.32 7.55 9.70
C LEU A 96 13.55 7.83 8.81
N LEU A 97 14.72 8.05 9.41
CA LEU A 97 15.96 8.33 8.67
C LEU A 97 16.39 7.18 7.76
N LEU A 98 16.11 5.92 8.11
CA LEU A 98 16.38 4.77 7.24
C LEU A 98 15.60 4.82 5.92
N GLY A 99 14.46 5.53 5.88
CA GLY A 99 13.69 5.71 4.65
C GLY A 99 14.29 6.70 3.68
N VAL A 100 15.20 7.56 4.13
CA VAL A 100 15.80 8.63 3.31
C VAL A 100 16.73 8.04 2.27
N LYS A 101 16.49 8.33 0.99
CA LYS A 101 17.34 7.91 -0.12
C LYS A 101 18.44 8.92 -0.37
N ALA A 102 19.68 8.46 -0.46
CA ALA A 102 20.81 9.31 -0.80
C ALA A 102 20.63 9.96 -2.19
N GLY A 103 20.98 11.25 -2.32
CA GLY A 103 20.98 11.97 -3.59
C GLY A 103 19.63 12.56 -4.04
N ARG A 104 18.57 12.46 -3.26
CA ARG A 104 17.32 13.18 -3.52
C ARG A 104 17.26 14.46 -2.67
N ASN A 105 17.34 15.62 -3.33
CA ASN A 105 17.39 16.93 -2.68
C ASN A 105 16.00 17.53 -2.40
N THR A 106 14.95 17.02 -2.98
CA THR A 106 13.59 17.50 -2.78
C THR A 106 12.68 16.33 -2.52
N THR A 107 11.92 16.46 -1.49
CA THR A 107 10.99 15.43 -1.08
C THR A 107 9.61 16.05 -0.93
N ARG A 108 8.61 15.37 -1.47
CA ARG A 108 7.21 15.68 -1.21
C ARG A 108 6.83 15.42 0.24
N TRP A 109 7.74 14.75 0.99
CA TRP A 109 7.54 14.35 2.37
C TRP A 109 8.83 14.49 3.19
N SER A 110 8.76 15.20 4.29
CA SER A 110 9.88 15.40 5.21
C SER A 110 9.61 14.76 6.58
N ILE A 111 10.66 14.63 7.39
CA ILE A 111 10.53 14.18 8.78
C ILE A 111 9.61 15.13 9.59
N THR A 112 9.70 16.42 9.33
CA THR A 112 8.84 17.45 9.94
C THR A 112 7.38 17.25 9.56
N ASP A 113 7.08 16.81 8.33
CA ASP A 113 5.72 16.50 7.93
C ASP A 113 5.18 15.30 8.69
N SER A 114 6.01 14.26 8.90
CA SER A 114 5.65 13.11 9.70
C SER A 114 5.31 13.49 11.14
N TYR A 115 6.11 14.34 11.76
CA TYR A 115 5.89 14.82 13.12
C TYR A 115 4.68 15.74 13.22
N ARG A 116 4.44 16.60 12.22
CA ARG A 116 3.26 17.48 12.18
C ARG A 116 1.96 16.68 12.10
N LEU A 117 1.92 15.62 11.29
CA LEU A 117 0.75 14.78 11.16
C LEU A 117 0.54 13.84 12.36
N PHE A 118 1.64 13.40 12.93
CA PHE A 118 1.63 12.48 14.08
C PHE A 118 2.50 13.02 15.21
N PRO A 119 1.99 13.96 16.03
CA PRO A 119 2.75 14.55 17.13
C PRO A 119 3.33 13.51 18.09
N VAL A 120 2.64 12.39 18.30
CA VAL A 120 3.13 11.27 19.10
C VAL A 120 4.46 10.69 18.61
N LEU A 121 4.75 10.75 17.32
CA LEU A 121 6.05 10.31 16.78
C LEU A 121 7.16 11.32 17.11
N ASP A 122 6.85 12.61 17.19
CA ASP A 122 7.78 13.64 17.63
C ASP A 122 8.06 13.55 19.15
N GLU A 123 6.99 13.46 19.95
CA GLU A 123 7.10 13.29 21.41
C GLU A 123 7.94 12.07 21.79
N ARG A 124 7.88 11.01 20.98
CA ARG A 124 8.59 9.74 21.19
C ARG A 124 9.78 9.54 20.28
N ARG A 125 10.28 10.58 19.60
CA ARG A 125 11.33 10.46 18.58
C ARG A 125 12.59 9.74 19.05
N ALA A 126 12.96 9.91 20.33
CA ALA A 126 14.11 9.25 20.95
C ALA A 126 13.78 7.88 21.58
N ALA A 127 12.51 7.49 21.65
CA ALA A 127 12.12 6.19 22.19
C ALA A 127 12.34 5.08 21.16
N ALA A 128 12.62 3.86 21.62
CA ALA A 128 12.68 2.67 20.77
C ALA A 128 11.32 2.43 20.10
N ALA A 129 11.31 2.18 18.80
CA ALA A 129 10.06 2.03 18.04
C ALA A 129 9.23 0.81 18.49
N GLY A 130 9.88 -0.18 19.11
CA GLY A 130 9.20 -1.38 19.63
C GLY A 130 8.22 -1.12 20.78
N VAL A 131 8.33 0.01 21.49
CA VAL A 131 7.39 0.38 22.58
C VAL A 131 6.16 1.15 22.11
N LEU A 132 6.08 1.48 20.82
CA LEU A 132 4.92 2.13 20.23
C LEU A 132 3.71 1.17 20.19
N SER A 133 2.51 1.73 20.28
CA SER A 133 1.28 0.99 19.99
C SER A 133 1.22 0.51 18.54
N GLY A 134 0.40 -0.49 18.24
CA GLY A 134 0.27 -1.00 16.87
C GLY A 134 -0.13 0.06 15.84
N GLY A 135 -1.00 1.01 16.21
CA GLY A 135 -1.35 2.14 15.34
C GLY A 135 -0.19 3.10 15.11
N GLU A 136 0.57 3.42 16.15
CA GLU A 136 1.77 4.28 16.04
C GLU A 136 2.87 3.62 15.19
N GLN A 137 3.05 2.31 15.34
CA GLN A 137 3.98 1.53 14.51
C GLN A 137 3.56 1.56 13.03
N GLN A 138 2.26 1.45 12.75
CA GLN A 138 1.73 1.55 11.39
C GLN A 138 1.99 2.92 10.77
N MET A 139 1.71 3.99 11.53
CA MET A 139 2.00 5.37 11.10
C MET A 139 3.50 5.57 10.83
N LEU A 140 4.36 5.06 11.72
CA LEU A 140 5.82 5.12 11.56
C LEU A 140 6.28 4.41 10.29
N THR A 141 5.75 3.22 9.99
CA THR A 141 6.12 2.46 8.78
C THR A 141 5.73 3.18 7.50
N ILE A 142 4.52 3.73 7.45
CA ILE A 142 4.07 4.53 6.30
C ILE A 142 4.96 5.76 6.14
N CYS A 143 5.19 6.52 7.23
CA CYS A 143 6.05 7.71 7.20
C CYS A 143 7.49 7.37 6.76
N ARG A 144 8.07 6.29 7.27
CA ARG A 144 9.40 5.81 6.84
C ARG A 144 9.44 5.54 5.34
N THR A 145 8.41 4.90 4.79
CA THR A 145 8.33 4.63 3.36
C THR A 145 8.23 5.93 2.54
N LEU A 146 7.48 6.92 3.03
CA LEU A 146 7.36 8.24 2.42
C LEU A 146 8.66 9.04 2.42
N MET A 147 9.55 8.84 3.41
CA MET A 147 10.88 9.47 3.42
C MET A 147 11.73 9.10 2.20
N GLY A 148 11.41 7.97 1.55
CA GLY A 148 12.02 7.57 0.28
C GLY A 148 11.50 8.31 -0.95
N ASP A 149 10.58 9.26 -0.79
CA ASP A 149 9.91 10.05 -1.84
C ASP A 149 9.38 9.18 -3.00
N PRO A 150 8.49 8.20 -2.74
CA PRO A 150 7.98 7.33 -3.79
C PRO A 150 7.01 8.08 -4.70
N ASP A 151 6.90 7.65 -5.96
CA ASP A 151 5.87 8.13 -6.89
C ASP A 151 4.57 7.31 -6.76
N LEU A 152 4.73 6.05 -6.35
CA LEU A 152 3.66 5.13 -6.00
C LEU A 152 3.98 4.51 -4.64
N ILE A 153 3.04 4.54 -3.71
CA ILE A 153 3.12 3.77 -2.47
C ILE A 153 2.08 2.65 -2.50
N MET A 154 2.53 1.43 -2.27
CA MET A 154 1.68 0.24 -2.12
C MET A 154 1.57 -0.10 -0.64
N ILE A 155 0.36 -0.30 -0.14
CA ILE A 155 0.10 -0.48 1.29
C ILE A 155 -0.82 -1.67 1.48
N ASP A 156 -0.36 -2.61 2.32
CA ASP A 156 -1.05 -3.87 2.57
C ASP A 156 -1.74 -3.82 3.93
N GLU A 157 -3.07 -3.82 3.93
CA GLU A 157 -3.98 -3.88 5.08
C GLU A 157 -3.61 -2.92 6.25
N PRO A 158 -3.42 -1.61 6.00
CA PRO A 158 -2.88 -0.70 7.01
C PRO A 158 -3.80 -0.50 8.22
N THR A 159 -5.06 -0.91 8.13
CA THR A 159 -6.05 -0.68 9.20
C THR A 159 -6.41 -1.93 9.98
N GLU A 160 -5.79 -3.08 9.66
CA GLU A 160 -6.08 -4.34 10.34
C GLU A 160 -5.67 -4.30 11.82
N GLY A 161 -6.58 -4.78 12.69
CA GLY A 161 -6.33 -4.85 14.13
C GLY A 161 -6.18 -3.50 14.83
N LEU A 162 -6.51 -2.38 14.18
CA LEU A 162 -6.40 -1.05 14.76
C LEU A 162 -7.71 -0.54 15.35
N ALA A 163 -7.57 0.28 16.41
CA ALA A 163 -8.67 1.00 17.01
C ALA A 163 -9.27 2.01 16.01
N PRO A 164 -10.58 2.33 16.09
CA PRO A 164 -11.25 3.23 15.16
C PRO A 164 -10.56 4.58 14.95
N GLN A 165 -10.04 5.19 16.02
CA GLN A 165 -9.32 6.46 15.93
C GLN A 165 -8.02 6.37 15.10
N ALA A 166 -7.28 5.27 15.21
CA ALA A 166 -6.06 5.06 14.41
C ALA A 166 -6.44 4.84 12.93
N VAL A 167 -7.53 4.14 12.67
CA VAL A 167 -8.07 3.94 11.31
C VAL A 167 -8.39 5.28 10.64
N GLU A 168 -9.07 6.19 11.36
CA GLU A 168 -9.37 7.54 10.84
C GLU A 168 -8.10 8.33 10.51
N ARG A 169 -7.11 8.31 11.39
CA ARG A 169 -5.83 8.99 11.16
C ARG A 169 -5.08 8.43 9.93
N ILE A 170 -5.14 7.11 9.72
CA ILE A 170 -4.55 6.49 8.53
C ILE A 170 -5.30 6.93 7.26
N ALA A 171 -6.62 6.97 7.27
CA ALA A 171 -7.38 7.44 6.13
C ALA A 171 -7.06 8.91 5.77
N GLU A 172 -6.94 9.81 6.77
CA GLU A 172 -6.52 11.20 6.58
C GLU A 172 -5.09 11.29 6.02
N LEU A 173 -4.18 10.45 6.52
CA LEU A 173 -2.82 10.35 5.98
C LEU A 173 -2.82 9.97 4.51
N LEU A 174 -3.59 8.93 4.11
CA LEU A 174 -3.65 8.46 2.73
C LEU A 174 -4.19 9.56 1.79
N LEU A 175 -5.19 10.31 2.20
CA LEU A 175 -5.68 11.47 1.45
C LEU A 175 -4.60 12.56 1.32
N THR A 176 -3.87 12.85 2.39
CA THR A 176 -2.77 13.82 2.38
C THR A 176 -1.63 13.40 1.45
N ILE A 177 -1.29 12.11 1.42
CA ILE A 177 -0.28 11.52 0.53
C ILE A 177 -0.70 11.76 -0.94
N ALA A 178 -1.94 11.46 -1.28
CA ALA A 178 -2.46 11.65 -2.65
C ALA A 178 -2.49 13.12 -3.06
N GLN A 179 -2.88 14.03 -2.16
CA GLN A 179 -2.85 15.48 -2.38
C GLN A 179 -1.43 16.00 -2.67
N ARG A 180 -0.39 15.35 -2.15
CA ARG A 180 1.01 15.67 -2.44
C ARG A 180 1.51 15.03 -3.76
N GLY A 181 0.63 14.41 -4.53
CA GLY A 181 0.93 13.88 -5.84
C GLY A 181 1.56 12.48 -5.84
N ILE A 182 1.48 11.76 -4.72
CA ILE A 182 1.91 10.35 -4.62
C ILE A 182 0.70 9.47 -4.92
N SER A 183 0.84 8.53 -5.87
CA SER A 183 -0.20 7.55 -6.17
C SER A 183 -0.25 6.45 -5.13
N ILE A 184 -1.41 5.87 -4.89
CA ILE A 184 -1.59 4.85 -3.86
C ILE A 184 -2.26 3.61 -4.46
N LEU A 185 -1.65 2.43 -4.23
CA LEU A 185 -2.30 1.14 -4.38
C LEU A 185 -2.50 0.54 -2.99
N LEU A 186 -3.74 0.49 -2.55
CA LEU A 186 -4.13 0.04 -1.23
C LEU A 186 -4.78 -1.34 -1.31
N VAL A 187 -4.30 -2.28 -0.55
CA VAL A 187 -5.01 -3.53 -0.25
C VAL A 187 -5.74 -3.35 1.06
N GLU A 188 -7.04 -3.59 1.07
CA GLU A 188 -7.89 -3.40 2.23
C GLU A 188 -9.02 -4.43 2.30
N GLN A 189 -9.42 -4.76 3.52
CA GLN A 189 -10.61 -5.56 3.78
C GLN A 189 -11.81 -4.69 4.16
N LYS A 190 -11.57 -3.54 4.80
CA LYS A 190 -12.63 -2.65 5.29
C LYS A 190 -13.24 -1.83 4.14
N LEU A 191 -14.37 -2.31 3.63
CA LEU A 191 -15.11 -1.67 2.54
C LEU A 191 -15.37 -0.17 2.77
N ILE A 192 -15.73 0.21 4.01
CA ILE A 192 -16.09 1.61 4.36
C ILE A 192 -14.93 2.56 4.06
N ILE A 193 -13.70 2.17 4.41
CA ILE A 193 -12.51 3.00 4.19
C ILE A 193 -12.23 3.13 2.70
N ALA A 194 -12.19 2.00 1.99
CA ALA A 194 -11.94 1.99 0.56
C ALA A 194 -12.97 2.83 -0.21
N LEU A 195 -14.26 2.72 0.12
CA LEU A 195 -15.32 3.53 -0.48
C LEU A 195 -15.19 5.04 -0.21
N ARG A 196 -14.53 5.43 0.89
CA ARG A 196 -14.38 6.83 1.28
C ARG A 196 -13.21 7.52 0.60
N ILE A 197 -12.08 6.82 0.45
CA ILE A 197 -10.84 7.46 0.02
C ILE A 197 -10.43 7.13 -1.42
N SER A 198 -10.95 6.07 -2.02
CA SER A 198 -10.50 5.63 -3.34
C SER A 198 -11.18 6.37 -4.48
N HIS A 199 -10.42 6.54 -5.56
CA HIS A 199 -10.95 7.02 -6.85
C HIS A 199 -11.46 5.83 -7.69
N ARG A 200 -10.81 4.67 -7.53
CA ARG A 200 -11.12 3.42 -8.23
C ARG A 200 -11.00 2.24 -7.29
N LEU A 201 -11.85 1.24 -7.50
CA LEU A 201 -11.90 0.02 -6.72
C LEU A 201 -11.80 -1.20 -7.63
N TYR A 202 -10.98 -2.14 -7.22
CA TYR A 202 -10.99 -3.50 -7.71
C TYR A 202 -11.52 -4.43 -6.62
N VAL A 203 -12.28 -5.45 -7.00
CA VAL A 203 -12.61 -6.55 -6.09
C VAL A 203 -11.93 -7.80 -6.62
N MET A 204 -11.18 -8.48 -5.76
CA MET A 204 -10.50 -9.73 -6.08
C MET A 204 -11.25 -10.91 -5.52
N GLY A 205 -11.46 -11.92 -6.37
CA GLY A 205 -12.03 -13.22 -6.00
C GLY A 205 -11.24 -14.35 -6.68
N HIS A 206 -10.84 -15.37 -5.91
CA HIS A 206 -10.12 -16.56 -6.43
C HIS A 206 -8.93 -16.23 -7.35
N GLY A 207 -8.11 -15.24 -6.95
CA GLY A 207 -6.91 -14.86 -7.71
C GLY A 207 -7.15 -14.04 -8.97
N ARG A 208 -8.37 -13.51 -9.19
CA ARG A 208 -8.73 -12.70 -10.36
C ARG A 208 -9.45 -11.42 -9.94
N MET A 209 -9.41 -10.39 -10.78
CA MET A 209 -10.27 -9.23 -10.60
C MET A 209 -11.68 -9.57 -11.09
N VAL A 210 -12.67 -9.48 -10.20
CA VAL A 210 -14.09 -9.75 -10.48
C VAL A 210 -14.91 -8.47 -10.62
N PHE A 211 -14.33 -7.32 -10.25
CA PHE A 211 -14.91 -5.99 -10.39
C PHE A 211 -13.80 -4.95 -10.59
N ASP A 212 -14.08 -3.97 -11.46
CA ASP A 212 -13.31 -2.75 -11.67
C ASP A 212 -14.30 -1.59 -11.87
N GLY A 213 -14.25 -0.59 -11.02
CA GLY A 213 -15.17 0.55 -11.10
C GLY A 213 -14.94 1.61 -10.03
N SER A 214 -15.82 2.60 -10.01
CA SER A 214 -15.81 3.66 -9.01
C SER A 214 -16.43 3.20 -7.68
N PRO A 215 -16.21 3.95 -6.58
CA PRO A 215 -16.92 3.72 -5.32
C PRO A 215 -18.46 3.75 -5.46
N SER A 216 -19.00 4.58 -6.37
CA SER A 216 -20.44 4.64 -6.65
C SER A 216 -20.94 3.37 -7.33
N ASP A 217 -20.17 2.85 -8.30
CA ASP A 217 -20.52 1.62 -9.00
C ASP A 217 -20.56 0.43 -8.04
N LEU A 218 -19.55 0.30 -7.17
CA LEU A 218 -19.52 -0.77 -6.18
C LEU A 218 -20.64 -0.65 -5.15
N ARG A 219 -21.03 0.57 -4.75
CA ARG A 219 -22.19 0.78 -3.86
C ARG A 219 -23.49 0.32 -4.50
N ALA A 220 -23.65 0.54 -5.80
CA ALA A 220 -24.83 0.13 -6.55
C ALA A 220 -24.88 -1.38 -6.82
N ASP A 221 -23.72 -2.03 -6.98
CA ASP A 221 -23.63 -3.47 -7.28
C ASP A 221 -23.73 -4.31 -6.00
N ARG A 222 -24.99 -4.66 -5.64
CA ARG A 222 -25.27 -5.53 -4.51
C ARG A 222 -24.74 -6.96 -4.71
N SER A 223 -24.74 -7.44 -5.95
CA SER A 223 -24.31 -8.81 -6.28
C SER A 223 -22.84 -9.01 -5.96
N ILE A 224 -21.98 -8.09 -6.43
CA ILE A 224 -20.54 -8.13 -6.14
C ILE A 224 -20.27 -8.04 -4.64
N ARG A 225 -20.94 -7.11 -3.93
CA ARG A 225 -20.73 -6.97 -2.48
C ARG A 225 -21.10 -8.24 -1.72
N GLN A 226 -22.28 -8.81 -1.98
CA GLN A 226 -22.74 -10.02 -1.28
C GLN A 226 -21.88 -11.25 -1.62
N SER A 227 -21.47 -11.40 -2.87
CA SER A 227 -20.70 -12.57 -3.29
C SER A 227 -19.24 -12.55 -2.79
N TRP A 228 -18.61 -11.38 -2.70
CA TRP A 228 -17.17 -11.27 -2.56
C TRP A 228 -16.68 -10.48 -1.33
N LEU A 229 -17.50 -9.62 -0.73
CA LEU A 229 -17.08 -8.72 0.35
C LEU A 229 -17.86 -8.90 1.66
N GLU A 230 -19.16 -9.16 1.58
CA GLU A 230 -20.01 -9.35 2.76
C GLU A 230 -19.99 -10.83 3.20
N VAL A 231 -20.00 -11.05 4.53
CA VAL A 231 -20.06 -12.38 5.15
C VAL A 231 -21.48 -12.57 5.68
#